data_87dbdee64710a5280d2aa4337e5158b9
#
_entry.id   87dbdee64710a5280d2aa4337e5158b9
#
_cell.length_a   1.000
_cell.length_b   1.000
_cell.length_c   1.000
_cell.angle_alpha   90.00
_cell.angle_beta   90.00
_cell.angle_gamma   90.00
#
_symmetry.space_group_name_H-M   'P 1'
#
loop_
_entity.id
_entity.type
_entity.pdbx_description
1 polymer ?
#
loop_
_entity_poly.entity_id
_entity_poly.type
_entity_poly.pdbx_seq_one_letter_code
_entity_poly.pdbx_strand_id
1 'polypeptide(L)'
;ARVLSDPAVNTVLIGLGAVLVAGCAAPVAVTPVADAPRECLELRTQLPLEVSGQRIRRTSPTSPATDAWGDPAIVLRCGVPQPASYRPDSELVGVDGVDWYLEPVAGGYRFTTFDRVTNVEVTVPSAYAPEVNPLVDLAPAIKATVPQVVL
;
A
#
# COMPACT_ATOMS: atom_id res chain seq x y z
N ALA A 1 -30.16 36.16 -67.79
CA ALA A 1 -30.13 35.71 -66.41
C ALA A 1 -29.30 34.44 -66.31
N ARG A 2 -28.15 34.53 -65.69
CA ARG A 2 -27.31 33.34 -65.33
C ARG A 2 -27.44 33.08 -63.86
N VAL A 3 -27.98 31.94 -63.49
CA VAL A 3 -28.02 31.42 -62.11
C VAL A 3 -26.68 30.78 -61.91
N LEU A 4 -25.89 31.35 -60.97
CA LEU A 4 -24.67 30.72 -60.45
C LEU A 4 -25.08 29.81 -59.27
N SER A 5 -24.88 28.51 -59.47
CA SER A 5 -25.07 27.52 -58.46
C SER A 5 -23.84 27.51 -57.56
N ASP A 6 -23.98 27.83 -56.29
CA ASP A 6 -22.95 27.66 -55.29
C ASP A 6 -22.87 26.17 -54.88
N PRO A 7 -21.66 25.58 -54.87
CA PRO A 7 -21.51 24.25 -54.31
C PRO A 7 -21.46 24.34 -52.78
N ALA A 8 -22.39 23.66 -52.16
CA ALA A 8 -22.44 23.47 -50.70
C ALA A 8 -21.17 22.75 -50.23
N VAL A 9 -20.35 23.45 -49.49
CA VAL A 9 -19.19 22.86 -48.78
C VAL A 9 -19.73 22.11 -47.58
N ASN A 10 -19.76 20.78 -47.72
CA ASN A 10 -20.17 19.88 -46.64
C ASN A 10 -18.98 19.72 -45.68
N THR A 11 -18.94 20.52 -44.63
CA THR A 11 -17.92 20.41 -43.57
C THR A 11 -18.26 19.24 -42.69
N VAL A 12 -17.60 18.10 -42.93
CA VAL A 12 -17.65 16.94 -42.04
C VAL A 12 -16.78 17.25 -40.82
N LEU A 13 -17.41 17.55 -39.69
CA LEU A 13 -16.77 17.62 -38.39
C LEU A 13 -16.47 16.18 -37.90
N ILE A 14 -15.23 15.76 -38.11
CA ILE A 14 -14.71 14.52 -37.53
C ILE A 14 -14.47 14.82 -36.01
N GLY A 15 -15.41 14.42 -35.19
CA GLY A 15 -15.25 14.46 -33.76
C GLY A 15 -14.15 13.47 -33.34
N LEU A 16 -13.02 13.99 -32.86
CA LEU A 16 -11.96 13.21 -32.25
C LEU A 16 -12.50 12.76 -30.85
N GLY A 17 -13.09 11.57 -30.80
CA GLY A 17 -13.46 10.92 -29.55
C GLY A 17 -12.18 10.54 -28.82
N ALA A 18 -11.84 11.26 -27.75
CA ALA A 18 -10.80 10.86 -26.84
C ALA A 18 -11.26 9.58 -26.12
N VAL A 19 -10.74 8.44 -26.53
CA VAL A 19 -10.88 7.19 -25.81
C VAL A 19 -10.03 7.30 -24.55
N LEU A 20 -10.67 7.58 -23.41
CA LEU A 20 -10.06 7.47 -22.10
C LEU A 20 -9.82 5.99 -21.85
N VAL A 21 -8.62 5.51 -22.14
CA VAL A 21 -8.16 4.21 -21.70
C VAL A 21 -7.94 4.33 -20.20
N ALA A 22 -8.92 3.89 -19.40
CA ALA A 22 -8.74 3.66 -17.97
C ALA A 22 -7.75 2.52 -17.83
N GLY A 23 -6.45 2.83 -17.76
CA GLY A 23 -5.41 1.85 -17.51
C GLY A 23 -5.60 1.24 -16.13
N CYS A 24 -5.92 -0.07 -16.04
CA CYS A 24 -5.83 -0.81 -14.79
C CYS A 24 -4.36 -0.77 -14.35
N ALA A 25 -4.08 -0.19 -13.16
CA ALA A 25 -2.74 -0.20 -12.61
C ALA A 25 -2.26 -1.65 -12.43
N ALA A 26 -1.02 -1.94 -12.84
CA ALA A 26 -0.42 -3.25 -12.68
C ALA A 26 -0.38 -3.65 -11.19
N PRO A 27 -0.51 -4.95 -10.86
CA PRO A 27 -0.35 -5.42 -9.49
C PRO A 27 1.03 -5.07 -8.93
N VAL A 28 1.09 -4.78 -7.64
CA VAL A 28 2.36 -4.53 -6.94
C VAL A 28 3.06 -5.86 -6.70
N ALA A 29 4.28 -6.02 -7.20
CA ALA A 29 5.09 -7.19 -6.91
C ALA A 29 5.52 -7.20 -5.44
N VAL A 30 5.17 -8.23 -4.69
CA VAL A 30 5.48 -8.37 -3.27
C VAL A 30 6.04 -9.76 -3.01
N THR A 31 7.14 -9.84 -2.26
CA THR A 31 7.64 -11.13 -1.80
C THR A 31 6.62 -11.77 -0.86
N PRO A 32 6.10 -12.95 -1.20
CA PRO A 32 5.08 -13.62 -0.38
C PRO A 32 5.64 -14.02 0.99
N VAL A 33 4.74 -14.14 1.96
CA VAL A 33 5.03 -14.74 3.27
C VAL A 33 4.46 -16.15 3.26
N ALA A 34 5.31 -17.12 3.57
CA ALA A 34 4.87 -18.51 3.73
C ALA A 34 4.10 -18.67 5.04
N ASP A 35 3.09 -19.53 5.03
CA ASP A 35 2.34 -19.95 6.24
C ASP A 35 1.84 -18.78 7.10
N ALA A 36 1.07 -17.87 6.49
CA ALA A 36 0.52 -16.72 7.17
C ALA A 36 -0.28 -17.12 8.43
N PRO A 37 0.08 -16.61 9.63
CA PRO A 37 -0.69 -16.84 10.85
C PRO A 37 -2.13 -16.36 10.72
N ARG A 38 -3.02 -16.89 11.58
CA ARG A 38 -4.43 -16.53 11.62
C ARG A 38 -4.65 -15.03 11.79
N GLU A 39 -3.83 -14.38 12.61
CA GLU A 39 -3.90 -12.94 12.86
C GLU A 39 -3.75 -12.12 11.56
N CYS A 40 -3.01 -12.64 10.59
CA CYS A 40 -2.86 -11.97 9.29
C CYS A 40 -4.16 -11.99 8.48
N LEU A 41 -4.94 -13.07 8.57
CA LEU A 41 -6.25 -13.15 7.93
C LEU A 41 -7.23 -12.16 8.55
N GLU A 42 -7.21 -12.07 9.88
CA GLU A 42 -8.04 -11.13 10.63
C GLU A 42 -7.62 -9.68 10.35
N LEU A 43 -6.31 -9.39 10.35
CA LEU A 43 -5.76 -8.08 10.02
C LEU A 43 -6.27 -7.59 8.67
N ARG A 44 -6.19 -8.44 7.64
CA ARG A 44 -6.61 -8.08 6.30
C ARG A 44 -8.07 -7.61 6.24
N THR A 45 -8.96 -8.17 7.05
CA THR A 45 -10.37 -7.78 7.09
C THR A 45 -10.59 -6.39 7.68
N GLN A 46 -9.62 -5.87 8.43
CA GLN A 46 -9.69 -4.59 9.13
C GLN A 46 -8.83 -3.50 8.47
N LEU A 47 -8.02 -3.85 7.48
CA LEU A 47 -7.16 -2.87 6.79
C LEU A 47 -7.99 -1.83 6.05
N PRO A 48 -7.58 -0.55 6.10
CA PRO A 48 -8.28 0.52 5.41
C PRO A 48 -8.10 0.42 3.89
N LEU A 49 -9.09 0.90 3.13
CA LEU A 49 -8.99 1.02 1.68
C LEU A 49 -8.05 2.13 1.22
N GLU A 50 -7.72 3.05 2.12
CA GLU A 50 -6.78 4.14 1.88
C GLU A 50 -5.80 4.27 3.05
N VAL A 51 -4.52 4.47 2.72
CA VAL A 51 -3.44 4.75 3.66
C VAL A 51 -2.69 5.99 3.17
N SER A 52 -2.57 7.01 4.01
CA SER A 52 -2.01 8.32 3.63
C SER A 52 -2.64 8.88 2.34
N GLY A 53 -3.94 8.72 2.17
CA GLY A 53 -4.67 9.14 0.97
C GLY A 53 -4.40 8.27 -0.27
N GLN A 54 -3.65 7.19 -0.14
CA GLN A 54 -3.34 6.27 -1.24
C GLN A 54 -4.30 5.09 -1.23
N ARG A 55 -4.90 4.80 -2.38
CA ARG A 55 -5.84 3.69 -2.53
C ARG A 55 -5.16 2.34 -2.51
N ILE A 56 -5.89 1.35 -1.99
CA ILE A 56 -5.47 -0.06 -2.00
C ILE A 56 -5.24 -0.55 -3.44
N ARG A 57 -4.21 -1.38 -3.61
CA ARG A 57 -3.83 -2.01 -4.88
C ARG A 57 -3.71 -3.51 -4.73
N ARG A 58 -3.92 -4.22 -5.82
CA ARG A 58 -3.67 -5.66 -5.85
C ARG A 58 -2.19 -5.96 -5.74
N THR A 59 -1.85 -7.04 -5.06
CA THR A 59 -0.48 -7.58 -4.97
C THR A 59 -0.31 -8.79 -5.89
N SER A 60 0.92 -9.05 -6.29
CA SER A 60 1.30 -10.24 -7.05
C SER A 60 2.56 -10.87 -6.45
N PRO A 61 2.54 -12.16 -6.10
CA PRO A 61 1.38 -13.06 -6.11
C PRO A 61 0.29 -12.59 -5.14
N THR A 62 -0.96 -12.96 -5.39
CA THR A 62 -2.06 -12.72 -4.44
C THR A 62 -1.83 -13.52 -3.18
N SER A 63 -1.87 -12.87 -2.03
CA SER A 63 -1.66 -13.51 -0.73
C SER A 63 -2.55 -12.87 0.33
N PRO A 64 -3.07 -13.63 1.30
CA PRO A 64 -3.81 -13.08 2.43
C PRO A 64 -2.91 -12.31 3.41
N ALA A 65 -1.59 -12.41 3.29
CA ALA A 65 -0.62 -11.79 4.16
C ALA A 65 0.06 -10.55 3.56
N THR A 66 -0.35 -10.10 2.37
CA THR A 66 0.24 -8.96 1.69
C THR A 66 -0.81 -8.00 1.17
N ASP A 67 -0.62 -6.70 1.43
CA ASP A 67 -1.46 -5.62 0.93
C ASP A 67 -0.59 -4.45 0.51
N ALA A 68 -1.10 -3.60 -0.38
CA ALA A 68 -0.35 -2.45 -0.90
C ALA A 68 -1.27 -1.26 -1.19
N TRP A 69 -0.72 -0.05 -1.12
CA TRP A 69 -1.42 1.20 -1.41
C TRP A 69 -0.53 2.14 -2.22
N GLY A 70 -1.11 2.83 -3.17
CA GLY A 70 -0.44 3.91 -3.90
C GLY A 70 0.61 3.50 -4.93
N ASP A 71 1.24 4.50 -5.54
CA ASP A 71 2.33 4.37 -6.49
C ASP A 71 3.26 5.59 -6.35
N PRO A 72 4.51 5.40 -5.87
CA PRO A 72 5.15 4.15 -5.44
C PRO A 72 4.38 3.48 -4.29
N ALA A 73 4.45 2.14 -4.20
CA ALA A 73 3.59 1.41 -3.28
C ALA A 73 4.09 1.44 -1.82
N ILE A 74 3.18 1.74 -0.89
CA ILE A 74 3.30 1.37 0.52
C ILE A 74 2.94 -0.11 0.59
N VAL A 75 3.81 -0.96 1.15
CA VAL A 75 3.61 -2.42 1.16
C VAL A 75 3.55 -2.93 2.59
N LEU A 76 2.51 -3.70 2.90
CA LEU A 76 2.36 -4.43 4.16
C LEU A 76 2.58 -5.92 3.92
N ARG A 77 3.35 -6.54 4.82
CA ARG A 77 3.54 -8.00 4.89
C ARG A 77 3.33 -8.45 6.33
N CYS A 78 2.44 -9.39 6.53
CA CYS A 78 2.11 -9.93 7.85
C CYS A 78 2.68 -11.34 8.01
N GLY A 79 3.21 -11.65 9.19
CA GLY A 79 3.80 -12.96 9.49
C GLY A 79 5.28 -13.07 9.11
N VAL A 80 5.96 -11.95 8.97
CA VAL A 80 7.41 -11.92 8.70
C VAL A 80 8.21 -12.30 9.95
N PRO A 81 9.42 -12.85 9.80
CA PRO A 81 10.32 -13.06 10.92
C PRO A 81 10.77 -11.73 11.53
N GLN A 82 11.27 -11.76 12.76
CA GLN A 82 11.93 -10.62 13.35
C GLN A 82 13.13 -10.21 12.48
N PRO A 83 13.32 -8.89 12.23
CA PRO A 83 14.46 -8.43 11.45
C PRO A 83 15.79 -8.89 12.05
N ALA A 84 16.67 -9.42 11.20
CA ALA A 84 17.99 -9.89 11.63
C ALA A 84 18.90 -8.79 12.18
N SER A 85 18.62 -7.54 11.82
CA SER A 85 19.32 -6.34 12.30
C SER A 85 18.85 -5.89 13.69
N TYR A 86 17.71 -6.38 14.18
CA TYR A 86 17.20 -6.02 15.50
C TYR A 86 18.17 -6.45 16.61
N ARG A 87 18.34 -5.57 17.60
CA ARG A 87 19.12 -5.81 18.84
C ARG A 87 18.26 -5.37 20.04
N PRO A 88 18.50 -5.93 21.25
CA PRO A 88 17.75 -5.54 22.45
C PRO A 88 17.86 -4.05 22.81
N ASP A 89 18.90 -3.38 22.37
CA ASP A 89 19.14 -1.93 22.56
C ASP A 89 18.73 -1.09 21.34
N SER A 90 18.06 -1.68 20.35
CA SER A 90 17.55 -0.94 19.20
C SER A 90 16.48 0.05 19.63
N GLU A 91 16.51 1.24 19.02
CA GLU A 91 15.46 2.24 19.22
C GLU A 91 14.16 1.79 18.54
N LEU A 92 13.05 2.06 19.22
CA LEU A 92 11.71 1.81 18.73
C LEU A 92 10.97 3.12 18.52
N VAL A 93 10.07 3.14 17.55
CA VAL A 93 9.18 4.27 17.27
C VAL A 93 7.76 3.86 17.62
N GLY A 94 7.15 4.57 18.59
CA GLY A 94 5.74 4.39 18.96
C GLY A 94 4.84 5.21 18.06
N VAL A 95 3.87 4.59 17.40
CA VAL A 95 2.86 5.26 16.58
C VAL A 95 1.49 4.75 16.98
N ASP A 96 0.69 5.62 17.57
CA ASP A 96 -0.70 5.36 17.98
C ASP A 96 -0.89 4.03 18.74
N GLY A 97 0.01 3.75 19.69
CA GLY A 97 -0.03 2.55 20.54
C GLY A 97 0.52 1.28 19.90
N VAL A 98 1.21 1.40 18.79
CA VAL A 98 1.99 0.31 18.17
C VAL A 98 3.45 0.71 18.15
N ASP A 99 4.32 -0.15 18.68
CA ASP A 99 5.76 0.06 18.64
C ASP A 99 6.37 -0.62 17.42
N TRP A 100 7.30 0.08 16.79
CA TRP A 100 7.92 -0.32 15.54
C TRP A 100 9.43 -0.27 15.63
N TYR A 101 10.07 -1.31 15.15
CA TYR A 101 11.48 -1.29 14.82
C TYR A 101 11.66 -0.73 13.39
N LEU A 102 12.59 0.20 13.24
CA LEU A 102 12.82 0.96 12.03
C LEU A 102 14.12 0.55 11.35
N GLU A 103 14.07 0.28 10.05
CA GLU A 103 15.24 0.02 9.22
C GLU A 103 15.23 0.93 7.98
N PRO A 104 16.35 1.61 7.66
CA PRO A 104 16.48 2.27 6.37
C PRO A 104 16.58 1.21 5.26
N VAL A 105 15.88 1.43 4.15
CA VAL A 105 15.93 0.61 2.94
C VAL A 105 16.11 1.50 1.72
N ALA A 106 16.42 0.91 0.58
CA ALA A 106 16.52 1.69 -0.65
C ALA A 106 15.19 2.40 -0.95
N GLY A 107 15.23 3.73 -0.99
CA GLY A 107 14.09 4.57 -1.33
C GLY A 107 13.06 4.81 -0.23
N GLY A 108 13.37 4.52 1.04
CA GLY A 108 12.47 4.77 2.16
C GLY A 108 12.84 4.05 3.44
N TYR A 109 11.82 3.64 4.18
CA TYR A 109 11.99 2.92 5.44
C TYR A 109 11.11 1.68 5.51
N ARG A 110 11.59 0.68 6.26
CA ARG A 110 10.85 -0.51 6.63
C ARG A 110 10.61 -0.51 8.13
N PHE A 111 9.37 -0.69 8.51
CA PHE A 111 8.92 -0.74 9.89
C PHE A 111 8.42 -2.15 10.19
N THR A 112 8.84 -2.72 11.31
CA THR A 112 8.36 -4.03 11.77
C THR A 112 7.81 -3.86 13.18
N THR A 113 6.59 -4.34 13.43
CA THR A 113 5.98 -4.26 14.77
C THR A 113 6.85 -4.96 15.81
N PHE A 114 6.88 -4.39 16.98
CA PHE A 114 7.55 -4.95 18.15
C PHE A 114 6.51 -5.40 19.17
N ASP A 115 6.85 -6.46 19.94
CA ASP A 115 6.04 -6.97 21.04
C ASP A 115 4.61 -7.39 20.64
N ARG A 116 4.47 -7.97 19.45
CA ARG A 116 3.23 -8.54 18.92
C ARG A 116 3.39 -10.03 18.69
N VAL A 117 2.29 -10.80 18.87
CA VAL A 117 2.30 -12.26 18.65
C VAL A 117 2.64 -12.63 17.21
N THR A 118 2.43 -11.72 16.28
CA THR A 118 2.76 -11.85 14.86
C THR A 118 3.36 -10.53 14.38
N ASN A 119 4.49 -10.60 13.67
CA ASN A 119 5.11 -9.41 13.13
C ASN A 119 4.39 -8.92 11.88
N VAL A 120 4.12 -7.62 11.86
CA VAL A 120 3.63 -6.89 10.69
C VAL A 120 4.73 -5.97 10.20
N GLU A 121 5.08 -6.08 8.93
CA GLU A 121 6.08 -5.24 8.28
C GLU A 121 5.39 -4.26 7.33
N VAL A 122 5.81 -3.01 7.37
CA VAL A 122 5.34 -1.97 6.44
C VAL A 122 6.55 -1.27 5.84
N THR A 123 6.66 -1.32 4.51
CA THR A 123 7.69 -0.57 3.78
C THR A 123 7.04 0.68 3.20
N VAL A 124 7.60 1.84 3.55
CA VAL A 124 7.09 3.15 3.16
C VAL A 124 8.12 3.88 2.30
N PRO A 125 7.78 4.16 1.02
CA PRO A 125 8.62 4.98 0.17
C PRO A 125 8.81 6.41 0.70
N SER A 126 9.99 7.00 0.47
CA SER A 126 10.31 8.40 0.85
C SER A 126 9.41 9.45 0.19
N ALA A 127 8.69 9.08 -0.87
CA ALA A 127 7.66 9.92 -1.47
C ALA A 127 6.53 10.28 -0.50
N TYR A 128 6.36 9.51 0.58
CA TYR A 128 5.34 9.71 1.62
C TYR A 128 5.93 10.22 2.93
N ALA A 129 7.08 10.85 2.89
CA ALA A 129 7.70 11.42 4.10
C ALA A 129 6.78 12.48 4.76
N PRO A 130 6.70 12.51 6.10
CA PRO A 130 7.34 11.61 7.07
C PRO A 130 6.80 10.18 6.99
N GLU A 131 7.70 9.22 6.81
CA GLU A 131 7.34 7.82 6.50
C GLU A 131 6.60 7.10 7.63
N VAL A 132 6.53 7.69 8.82
CA VAL A 132 5.70 7.21 9.94
C VAL A 132 4.20 7.49 9.75
N ASN A 133 3.83 8.44 8.91
CA ASN A 133 2.42 8.84 8.74
C ASN A 133 1.50 7.69 8.29
N PRO A 134 1.88 6.84 7.33
CA PRO A 134 1.07 5.68 6.95
C PRO A 134 0.77 4.73 8.10
N LEU A 135 1.64 4.65 9.10
CA LEU A 135 1.48 3.75 10.25
C LEU A 135 0.32 4.17 11.15
N VAL A 136 -0.04 5.46 11.16
CA VAL A 136 -1.20 5.98 11.91
C VAL A 136 -2.49 5.36 11.40
N ASP A 137 -2.65 5.26 10.08
CA ASP A 137 -3.83 4.70 9.45
C ASP A 137 -3.95 3.18 9.65
N LEU A 138 -2.81 2.50 9.85
CA LEU A 138 -2.74 1.05 10.04
C LEU A 138 -2.87 0.63 11.51
N ALA A 139 -2.53 1.50 12.44
CA ALA A 139 -2.50 1.19 13.88
C ALA A 139 -3.82 0.64 14.43
N PRO A 140 -5.02 1.17 14.08
CA PRO A 140 -6.28 0.63 14.58
C PRO A 140 -6.49 -0.83 14.21
N ALA A 141 -6.22 -1.21 12.96
CA ALA A 141 -6.38 -2.57 12.47
C ALA A 141 -5.40 -3.54 13.18
N ILE A 142 -4.14 -3.13 13.35
CA ILE A 142 -3.11 -3.92 14.03
C ILE A 142 -3.49 -4.12 15.51
N LYS A 143 -3.91 -3.07 16.20
CA LYS A 143 -4.33 -3.18 17.62
C LYS A 143 -5.53 -4.10 17.81
N ALA A 144 -6.46 -4.10 16.85
CA ALA A 144 -7.67 -4.91 16.92
C ALA A 144 -7.43 -6.40 16.65
N THR A 145 -6.41 -6.76 15.87
CA THR A 145 -6.27 -8.12 15.33
C THR A 145 -4.97 -8.82 15.69
N VAL A 146 -3.92 -8.08 16.02
CA VAL A 146 -2.60 -8.63 16.36
C VAL A 146 -2.28 -8.27 17.81
N PRO A 147 -2.57 -9.18 18.78
CA PRO A 147 -2.36 -8.92 20.19
C PRO A 147 -0.89 -8.65 20.55
N GLN A 148 -0.69 -7.90 21.63
CA GLN A 148 0.63 -7.81 22.25
C GLN A 148 0.99 -9.14 22.91
N VAL A 149 2.30 -9.43 22.96
CA VAL A 149 2.82 -10.55 23.74
C VAL A 149 2.60 -10.24 25.22
N VAL A 150 1.93 -11.16 25.94
CA VAL A 150 1.77 -11.07 27.39
C VAL A 150 2.94 -11.82 28.02
N LEU A 151 3.78 -11.11 28.78
CA LEU A 151 4.88 -11.68 29.58
C LEU A 151 4.37 -12.20 30.91
#